data_b172773194775c5e2c4eeed5cacec6b9
#
_entry.id   b172773194775c5e2c4eeed5cacec6b9
#
_cell.length_a   1.000
_cell.length_b   1.000
_cell.length_c   1.000
_cell.angle_alpha   90.00
_cell.angle_beta   90.00
_cell.angle_gamma   90.00
#
_symmetry.space_group_name_H-M   'P 1'
#
loop_
_entity.id
_entity.type
_entity.pdbx_description
1 polymer ?
#
loop_
_entity_poly.entity_id
_entity_poly.type
_entity_poly.pdbx_seq_one_letter_code
_entity_poly.pdbx_strand_id
1 'polypeptide(L)'
;MKKLLTLLVALLCMAQMNAANPVKQWGQLQVKGAQLCDQNGNPVVLRGVSLGWHNIWPRFYNKNAVKWLATDWHANIIRAAMGIQIEDNYLENPEFALKCITNVVDAAIKNNTYVIIDWHAHKMHTEEAKAFFASMAQKYGKYPNVLYELYNEPVEDKWEDLKVYAKTIIDEIRKYDPDNIILMGCPHWDQDIDLVAKSPIEGVSNVMYTLHFYAATHKDYLRDKLEAAVKSGLPVFVSECAGMEASGNGPLAPDEYQKWLDVMEKNKVSWVNWSVSDKDETCSMILPRAEAKGNRTPDLIKPWGKMVRDALRKYNK
;
A
#
# COMPACT_ATOMS: atom_id res chain seq x y z
N MET A 1 -7.53 33.08 -35.78
CA MET A 1 -8.35 31.97 -35.27
C MET A 1 -7.57 30.64 -35.23
N LYS A 2 -6.90 30.18 -36.30
CA LYS A 2 -6.13 28.90 -36.30
C LYS A 2 -4.99 28.85 -35.26
N LYS A 3 -4.26 29.92 -35.00
CA LYS A 3 -3.18 29.97 -33.98
C LYS A 3 -3.68 29.93 -32.55
N LEU A 4 -4.88 30.44 -32.26
CA LEU A 4 -5.49 30.39 -30.93
C LEU A 4 -6.00 28.98 -30.61
N LEU A 5 -6.51 28.26 -31.62
CA LEU A 5 -6.98 26.88 -31.46
C LEU A 5 -5.83 25.89 -31.18
N THR A 6 -4.67 26.14 -31.84
CA THR A 6 -3.47 25.30 -31.63
C THR A 6 -2.87 25.50 -30.23
N LEU A 7 -2.94 26.71 -29.68
CA LEU A 7 -2.49 27.02 -28.32
C LEU A 7 -3.42 26.37 -27.26
N LEU A 8 -4.74 26.36 -27.50
CA LEU A 8 -5.72 25.75 -26.60
C LEU A 8 -5.58 24.23 -26.58
N VAL A 9 -5.32 23.60 -27.73
CA VAL A 9 -5.09 22.15 -27.81
C VAL A 9 -3.76 21.75 -27.14
N ALA A 10 -2.71 22.58 -27.26
CA ALA A 10 -1.43 22.36 -26.58
C ALA A 10 -1.54 22.53 -25.07
N LEU A 11 -2.34 23.46 -24.55
CA LEU A 11 -2.62 23.62 -23.12
C LEU A 11 -3.48 22.46 -22.56
N LEU A 12 -4.47 21.96 -23.32
CA LEU A 12 -5.25 20.78 -22.92
C LEU A 12 -4.39 19.49 -22.90
N CYS A 13 -3.43 19.34 -23.81
CA CYS A 13 -2.50 18.21 -23.80
C CYS A 13 -1.49 18.29 -22.62
N MET A 14 -1.09 19.48 -22.18
CA MET A 14 -0.22 19.63 -21.02
C MET A 14 -0.92 19.35 -19.70
N ALA A 15 -2.25 19.59 -19.59
CA ALA A 15 -3.02 19.29 -18.40
C ALA A 15 -3.28 17.77 -18.17
N GLN A 16 -3.16 16.95 -19.21
CA GLN A 16 -3.32 15.49 -19.10
C GLN A 16 -2.03 14.72 -18.78
N MET A 17 -0.88 15.36 -18.71
CA MET A 17 0.41 14.68 -18.49
C MET A 17 0.84 14.55 -17.02
N ASN A 18 0.10 15.10 -16.05
CA ASN A 18 0.58 15.20 -14.67
C ASN A 18 0.15 14.09 -13.72
N ALA A 19 -0.74 13.16 -14.11
CA ALA A 19 -1.20 12.09 -13.23
C ALA A 19 -0.28 10.84 -13.21
N ALA A 20 0.78 10.79 -14.01
CA ALA A 20 1.46 9.53 -14.33
C ALA A 20 2.88 9.34 -13.74
N ASN A 21 3.39 10.20 -12.87
CA ASN A 21 4.77 10.08 -12.37
C ASN A 21 4.93 10.58 -10.91
N PRO A 22 4.29 9.96 -9.92
CA PRO A 22 4.32 10.46 -8.54
C PRO A 22 5.74 10.55 -7.96
N VAL A 23 6.63 9.61 -8.29
CA VAL A 23 8.01 9.63 -7.80
C VAL A 23 8.82 10.79 -8.40
N LYS A 24 8.59 11.15 -9.66
CA LYS A 24 9.24 12.34 -10.23
C LYS A 24 8.73 13.64 -9.60
N GLN A 25 7.47 13.65 -9.17
CA GLN A 25 6.85 14.82 -8.56
C GLN A 25 7.28 14.98 -7.09
N TRP A 26 7.27 13.89 -6.31
CA TRP A 26 7.45 13.91 -4.86
C TRP A 26 8.83 13.48 -4.39
N GLY A 27 9.56 12.72 -5.20
CA GLY A 27 10.93 12.27 -4.91
C GLY A 27 11.02 11.34 -3.71
N GLN A 28 12.07 11.53 -2.91
CA GLN A 28 12.28 10.80 -1.66
C GLN A 28 11.24 11.22 -0.64
N LEU A 29 10.47 10.25 -0.15
CA LEU A 29 9.48 10.49 0.90
C LEU A 29 10.15 10.60 2.28
N GLN A 30 9.51 11.34 3.18
CA GLN A 30 9.95 11.52 4.55
C GLN A 30 8.75 11.66 5.49
N VAL A 31 8.92 11.29 6.76
CA VAL A 31 7.91 11.49 7.80
C VAL A 31 8.21 12.79 8.55
N LYS A 32 7.23 13.69 8.64
CA LYS A 32 7.29 14.92 9.44
C LYS A 32 6.07 15.02 10.36
N GLY A 33 6.28 14.84 11.66
CA GLY A 33 5.18 14.70 12.61
C GLY A 33 4.28 13.54 12.23
N ALA A 34 2.98 13.75 12.15
CA ALA A 34 2.01 12.75 11.74
C ALA A 34 1.87 12.57 10.22
N GLN A 35 2.66 13.26 9.39
CA GLN A 35 2.43 13.34 7.96
C GLN A 35 3.52 12.66 7.14
N LEU A 36 3.11 11.92 6.10
CA LEU A 36 3.97 11.55 4.98
C LEU A 36 4.18 12.80 4.11
N CYS A 37 5.42 13.10 3.80
CA CYS A 37 5.80 14.30 3.03
C CYS A 37 6.68 13.94 1.83
N ASP A 38 6.67 14.81 0.83
CA ASP A 38 7.59 14.78 -0.30
C ASP A 38 9.02 15.16 0.12
N GLN A 39 9.95 15.12 -0.82
CA GLN A 39 11.35 15.51 -0.62
C GLN A 39 11.51 16.97 -0.13
N ASN A 40 10.54 17.84 -0.36
CA ASN A 40 10.55 19.25 0.05
C ASN A 40 9.85 19.46 1.40
N GLY A 41 9.25 18.42 1.97
CA GLY A 41 8.53 18.47 3.23
C GLY A 41 7.06 18.87 3.13
N ASN A 42 6.49 18.87 1.93
CA ASN A 42 5.06 19.11 1.74
C ASN A 42 4.29 17.79 1.96
N PRO A 43 3.16 17.82 2.69
CA PRO A 43 2.35 16.63 2.89
C PRO A 43 1.84 16.03 1.58
N VAL A 44 1.98 14.70 1.44
CA VAL A 44 1.47 13.93 0.31
C VAL A 44 0.60 12.77 0.79
N VAL A 45 -0.31 12.33 -0.06
CA VAL A 45 -1.17 11.17 0.21
C VAL A 45 -0.96 10.14 -0.91
N LEU A 46 -0.44 8.98 -0.54
CA LEU A 46 -0.35 7.84 -1.45
C LEU A 46 -1.67 7.08 -1.45
N ARG A 47 -2.17 6.74 -2.64
CA ARG A 47 -3.44 6.03 -2.82
C ARG A 47 -3.27 4.96 -3.87
N GLY A 48 -3.60 3.74 -3.51
CA GLY A 48 -3.32 2.62 -4.40
C GLY A 48 -4.10 1.35 -4.13
N VAL A 49 -3.52 0.27 -4.63
CA VAL A 49 -4.08 -1.08 -4.54
C VAL A 49 -3.02 -2.09 -4.11
N SER A 50 -3.42 -3.09 -3.35
CA SER A 50 -2.64 -4.27 -3.07
C SER A 50 -2.87 -5.33 -4.14
N LEU A 51 -1.81 -6.01 -4.56
CA LEU A 51 -1.96 -7.32 -5.18
C LEU A 51 -2.36 -8.31 -4.09
N GLY A 52 -3.14 -9.33 -4.43
CA GLY A 52 -3.37 -10.47 -3.52
C GLY A 52 -2.08 -11.26 -3.29
N TRP A 53 -2.07 -12.19 -2.36
CA TRP A 53 -0.90 -12.99 -1.98
C TRP A 53 -0.18 -13.56 -3.21
N HIS A 54 1.14 -13.40 -3.28
CA HIS A 54 1.94 -13.81 -4.44
C HIS A 54 1.82 -15.30 -4.76
N ASN A 55 1.71 -16.15 -3.73
CA ASN A 55 1.61 -17.60 -3.86
C ASN A 55 0.22 -18.08 -4.29
N ILE A 56 -0.84 -17.28 -4.07
CA ILE A 56 -2.21 -17.61 -4.52
C ILE A 56 -2.51 -17.01 -5.89
N TRP A 57 -2.05 -15.76 -6.13
CA TRP A 57 -2.33 -15.03 -7.38
C TRP A 57 -1.06 -14.54 -8.10
N PRO A 58 -0.05 -15.42 -8.35
CA PRO A 58 1.22 -15.04 -8.99
C PRO A 58 1.02 -14.44 -10.39
N ARG A 59 -0.09 -14.77 -11.04
CA ARG A 59 -0.42 -14.27 -12.38
C ARG A 59 -0.53 -12.75 -12.46
N PHE A 60 -0.78 -12.05 -11.35
CA PHE A 60 -0.86 -10.59 -11.30
C PHE A 60 0.49 -9.93 -11.01
N TYR A 61 1.52 -10.68 -10.58
CA TYR A 61 2.86 -10.18 -10.27
C TYR A 61 3.70 -9.99 -11.54
N ASN A 62 3.27 -9.06 -12.40
CA ASN A 62 3.92 -8.80 -13.68
C ASN A 62 3.88 -7.31 -14.08
N LYS A 63 4.82 -6.91 -14.94
CA LYS A 63 5.01 -5.52 -15.38
C LYS A 63 3.77 -4.88 -16.02
N ASN A 64 2.94 -5.65 -16.70
CA ASN A 64 1.77 -5.12 -17.39
C ASN A 64 0.62 -4.84 -16.42
N ALA A 65 0.45 -5.67 -15.39
CA ALA A 65 -0.50 -5.42 -14.31
C ALA A 65 -0.14 -4.13 -13.56
N VAL A 66 1.14 -3.98 -13.15
CA VAL A 66 1.63 -2.75 -12.49
C VAL A 66 1.42 -1.51 -13.38
N LYS A 67 1.80 -1.59 -14.66
CA LYS A 67 1.58 -0.47 -15.60
C LYS A 67 0.09 -0.12 -15.72
N TRP A 68 -0.78 -1.11 -15.86
CA TRP A 68 -2.23 -0.89 -15.98
C TRP A 68 -2.80 -0.21 -14.74
N LEU A 69 -2.44 -0.66 -13.53
CA LEU A 69 -2.87 -0.05 -12.28
C LEU A 69 -2.38 1.40 -12.15
N ALA A 70 -1.13 1.67 -12.51
CA ALA A 70 -0.57 3.01 -12.47
C ALA A 70 -1.21 3.96 -13.51
N THR A 71 -1.47 3.50 -14.73
CA THR A 71 -1.91 4.37 -15.82
C THR A 71 -3.43 4.45 -15.97
N ASP A 72 -4.15 3.34 -15.82
CA ASP A 72 -5.61 3.31 -15.99
C ASP A 72 -6.36 3.57 -14.67
N TRP A 73 -5.86 3.01 -13.56
CA TRP A 73 -6.49 3.25 -12.25
C TRP A 73 -5.98 4.52 -11.58
N HIS A 74 -4.89 5.10 -12.07
CA HIS A 74 -4.17 6.21 -11.44
C HIS A 74 -3.61 5.87 -10.05
N ALA A 75 -3.33 4.59 -9.77
CA ALA A 75 -2.67 4.22 -8.53
C ALA A 75 -1.26 4.83 -8.46
N ASN A 76 -0.96 5.58 -7.41
CA ASN A 76 0.37 6.16 -7.21
C ASN A 76 1.26 5.31 -6.31
N ILE A 77 0.69 4.26 -5.70
CA ILE A 77 1.38 3.22 -4.94
C ILE A 77 0.75 1.85 -5.21
N ILE A 78 1.58 0.81 -5.22
CA ILE A 78 1.16 -0.60 -5.36
C ILE A 78 1.76 -1.39 -4.22
N ARG A 79 0.97 -2.21 -3.53
CA ARG A 79 1.44 -3.09 -2.47
C ARG A 79 1.65 -4.50 -3.02
N ALA A 80 2.84 -5.05 -2.80
CA ALA A 80 3.23 -6.40 -3.21
C ALA A 80 3.21 -7.32 -1.98
N ALA A 81 2.09 -8.02 -1.78
CA ALA A 81 1.83 -8.89 -0.64
C ALA A 81 2.57 -10.22 -0.77
N MET A 82 3.72 -10.35 -0.11
CA MET A 82 4.51 -11.58 -0.11
C MET A 82 4.03 -12.54 0.98
N GLY A 83 3.22 -13.52 0.63
CA GLY A 83 2.68 -14.50 1.56
C GLY A 83 3.75 -15.33 2.26
N ILE A 84 3.61 -15.45 3.59
CA ILE A 84 4.51 -16.22 4.47
C ILE A 84 3.83 -17.50 4.95
N GLN A 85 2.60 -17.70 4.56
CA GLN A 85 1.73 -18.83 4.93
C GLN A 85 1.11 -19.43 3.68
N ILE A 86 0.51 -20.60 3.82
CA ILE A 86 -0.12 -21.38 2.75
C ILE A 86 0.96 -21.95 1.83
N GLU A 87 0.62 -22.91 1.00
CA GLU A 87 1.51 -23.59 0.05
C GLU A 87 2.23 -22.58 -0.87
N ASP A 88 3.46 -22.90 -1.27
CA ASP A 88 4.32 -22.06 -2.11
C ASP A 88 4.64 -20.65 -1.53
N ASN A 89 4.54 -20.48 -0.21
CA ASN A 89 4.92 -19.23 0.46
C ASN A 89 6.44 -18.98 0.40
N TYR A 90 6.87 -17.80 0.85
CA TYR A 90 8.29 -17.43 0.82
C TYR A 90 9.21 -18.40 1.61
N LEU A 91 8.75 -18.95 2.73
CA LEU A 91 9.58 -19.86 3.56
C LEU A 91 9.79 -21.20 2.87
N GLU A 92 8.85 -21.63 2.04
CA GLU A 92 8.93 -22.89 1.28
C GLU A 92 9.59 -22.71 -0.09
N ASN A 93 9.31 -21.60 -0.78
CA ASN A 93 9.75 -21.33 -2.14
C ASN A 93 10.27 -19.88 -2.30
N PRO A 94 11.40 -19.54 -1.65
CA PRO A 94 11.91 -18.17 -1.64
C PRO A 94 12.26 -17.62 -3.03
N GLU A 95 12.80 -18.43 -3.93
CA GLU A 95 13.15 -17.99 -5.28
C GLU A 95 11.93 -17.55 -6.09
N PHE A 96 10.84 -18.31 -5.99
CA PHE A 96 9.58 -17.97 -6.65
C PHE A 96 8.97 -16.68 -6.06
N ALA A 97 8.93 -16.57 -4.74
CA ALA A 97 8.44 -15.38 -4.05
C ALA A 97 9.26 -14.14 -4.43
N LEU A 98 10.59 -14.22 -4.36
CA LEU A 98 11.50 -13.14 -4.77
C LEU A 98 11.29 -12.73 -6.22
N LYS A 99 11.09 -13.68 -7.13
CA LYS A 99 10.78 -13.38 -8.54
C LYS A 99 9.47 -12.60 -8.68
N CYS A 100 8.43 -12.99 -7.97
CA CYS A 100 7.15 -12.28 -7.96
C CYS A 100 7.33 -10.84 -7.45
N ILE A 101 7.93 -10.66 -6.28
CA ILE A 101 8.13 -9.35 -5.66
C ILE A 101 9.01 -8.44 -6.53
N THR A 102 10.15 -8.93 -6.99
CA THR A 102 11.07 -8.13 -7.81
C THR A 102 10.44 -7.71 -9.14
N ASN A 103 9.60 -8.55 -9.77
CA ASN A 103 8.85 -8.17 -10.96
C ASN A 103 7.95 -6.94 -10.73
N VAL A 104 7.32 -6.87 -9.56
CA VAL A 104 6.44 -5.73 -9.19
C VAL A 104 7.28 -4.49 -8.87
N VAL A 105 8.34 -4.63 -8.07
CA VAL A 105 9.22 -3.52 -7.67
C VAL A 105 9.90 -2.91 -8.90
N ASP A 106 10.51 -3.73 -9.76
CA ASP A 106 11.17 -3.26 -10.99
C ASP A 106 10.18 -2.57 -11.94
N ALA A 107 8.94 -3.07 -12.01
CA ALA A 107 7.90 -2.44 -12.81
C ALA A 107 7.42 -1.11 -12.21
N ALA A 108 7.29 -1.01 -10.89
CA ALA A 108 6.93 0.24 -10.20
C ALA A 108 8.01 1.31 -10.41
N ILE A 109 9.28 0.96 -10.26
CA ILE A 109 10.43 1.84 -10.54
C ILE A 109 10.34 2.35 -11.98
N LYS A 110 10.16 1.44 -12.95
CA LYS A 110 10.05 1.80 -14.38
C LYS A 110 8.88 2.72 -14.68
N ASN A 111 7.77 2.61 -13.97
CA ASN A 111 6.58 3.43 -14.17
C ASN A 111 6.55 4.68 -13.26
N ASN A 112 7.62 4.97 -12.51
CA ASN A 112 7.70 6.07 -11.52
C ASN A 112 6.55 6.06 -10.50
N THR A 113 6.15 4.86 -10.05
CA THR A 113 5.12 4.61 -9.04
C THR A 113 5.80 4.14 -7.77
N TYR A 114 5.25 4.48 -6.60
CA TYR A 114 5.70 3.93 -5.33
C TYR A 114 5.29 2.47 -5.18
N VAL A 115 5.99 1.72 -4.34
CA VAL A 115 5.71 0.31 -4.09
C VAL A 115 5.99 -0.05 -2.64
N ILE A 116 5.06 -0.76 -2.02
CA ILE A 116 5.25 -1.39 -0.71
C ILE A 116 5.72 -2.83 -0.95
N ILE A 117 6.86 -3.18 -0.36
CA ILE A 117 7.31 -4.56 -0.20
C ILE A 117 6.78 -5.05 1.14
N ASP A 118 5.75 -5.88 1.11
CA ASP A 118 5.01 -6.32 2.28
C ASP A 118 5.37 -7.76 2.67
N TRP A 119 5.85 -7.91 3.89
CA TRP A 119 5.97 -9.19 4.57
C TRP A 119 4.60 -9.60 5.09
N HIS A 120 3.84 -10.28 4.22
CA HIS A 120 2.43 -10.59 4.43
C HIS A 120 2.25 -11.79 5.37
N ALA A 121 2.50 -11.57 6.63
CA ALA A 121 2.48 -12.55 7.72
C ALA A 121 1.39 -12.25 8.75
N HIS A 122 0.96 -13.30 9.49
CA HIS A 122 0.11 -13.23 10.66
C HIS A 122 0.78 -13.87 11.90
N LYS A 123 2.07 -14.21 11.76
CA LYS A 123 2.91 -14.73 12.83
C LYS A 123 4.31 -14.15 12.68
N MET A 124 4.95 -13.94 13.80
CA MET A 124 6.31 -13.41 13.86
C MET A 124 7.33 -14.41 13.31
N HIS A 125 8.15 -13.97 12.37
CA HIS A 125 9.27 -14.71 11.74
C HIS A 125 10.47 -13.77 11.66
N THR A 126 11.07 -13.44 12.80
CA THR A 126 12.04 -12.35 12.94
C THR A 126 13.29 -12.53 12.08
N GLU A 127 13.94 -13.70 12.14
CA GLU A 127 15.20 -13.91 11.42
C GLU A 127 15.00 -14.00 9.92
N GLU A 128 13.91 -14.62 9.47
CA GLU A 128 13.57 -14.73 8.05
C GLU A 128 13.18 -13.36 7.48
N ALA A 129 12.36 -12.59 8.20
CA ALA A 129 12.01 -11.23 7.81
C ALA A 129 13.23 -10.30 7.75
N LYS A 130 14.11 -10.37 8.74
CA LYS A 130 15.37 -9.62 8.78
C LYS A 130 16.24 -9.93 7.56
N ALA A 131 16.46 -11.21 7.25
CA ALA A 131 17.25 -11.63 6.09
C ALA A 131 16.62 -11.16 4.77
N PHE A 132 15.30 -11.28 4.65
CA PHE A 132 14.56 -10.81 3.48
C PHE A 132 14.70 -9.30 3.28
N PHE A 133 14.41 -8.50 4.32
CA PHE A 133 14.49 -7.04 4.21
C PHE A 133 15.91 -6.52 4.01
N ALA A 134 16.93 -7.18 4.60
CA ALA A 134 18.33 -6.88 4.30
C ALA A 134 18.63 -7.02 2.79
N SER A 135 18.19 -8.11 2.19
CA SER A 135 18.33 -8.37 0.75
C SER A 135 17.59 -7.33 -0.09
N MET A 136 16.34 -6.98 0.28
CA MET A 136 15.56 -5.98 -0.44
C MET A 136 16.17 -4.58 -0.30
N ALA A 137 16.61 -4.18 0.88
CA ALA A 137 17.24 -2.89 1.12
C ALA A 137 18.58 -2.76 0.38
N GLN A 138 19.40 -3.83 0.38
CA GLN A 138 20.65 -3.85 -0.38
C GLN A 138 20.40 -3.67 -1.89
N LYS A 139 19.34 -4.29 -2.42
CA LYS A 139 19.01 -4.22 -3.85
C LYS A 139 18.33 -2.90 -4.23
N TYR A 140 17.41 -2.42 -3.42
CA TYR A 140 16.47 -1.37 -3.79
C TYR A 140 16.58 -0.09 -2.97
N GLY A 141 17.38 -0.02 -1.91
CA GLY A 141 17.46 1.12 -1.00
C GLY A 141 17.82 2.47 -1.64
N LYS A 142 18.45 2.45 -2.82
CA LYS A 142 18.76 3.66 -3.60
C LYS A 142 17.57 4.24 -4.41
N TYR A 143 16.44 3.54 -4.43
CA TYR A 143 15.26 3.97 -5.19
C TYR A 143 14.22 4.58 -4.25
N PRO A 144 13.84 5.84 -4.43
CA PRO A 144 12.83 6.50 -3.60
C PRO A 144 11.44 5.94 -3.75
N ASN A 145 11.24 5.00 -4.69
CA ASN A 145 9.99 4.33 -4.97
C ASN A 145 9.55 3.37 -3.84
N VAL A 146 10.50 2.86 -3.04
CA VAL A 146 10.29 1.68 -2.18
C VAL A 146 9.88 2.09 -0.77
N LEU A 147 8.87 1.40 -0.26
CA LEU A 147 8.48 1.37 1.15
C LEU A 147 8.56 -0.08 1.62
N TYR A 148 8.90 -0.30 2.88
CA TYR A 148 8.97 -1.63 3.50
C TYR A 148 7.86 -1.77 4.53
N GLU A 149 7.02 -2.79 4.41
CA GLU A 149 6.02 -3.14 5.41
C GLU A 149 6.46 -4.40 6.15
N LEU A 150 6.88 -4.21 7.40
CA LEU A 150 7.62 -5.22 8.14
C LEU A 150 6.76 -6.39 8.60
N TYR A 151 5.46 -6.18 8.76
CA TYR A 151 4.52 -7.18 9.25
C TYR A 151 3.11 -6.76 8.87
N ASN A 152 2.43 -7.59 8.06
CA ASN A 152 1.09 -7.28 7.54
C ASN A 152 0.07 -7.09 8.66
N GLU A 153 -0.19 -8.14 9.44
CA GLU A 153 -1.22 -8.13 10.48
C GLU A 153 -0.81 -8.96 11.69
N PRO A 154 -0.18 -8.35 12.72
CA PRO A 154 0.00 -8.99 14.02
C PRO A 154 -1.34 -9.33 14.67
N VAL A 155 -1.55 -10.57 15.07
CA VAL A 155 -2.83 -11.05 15.61
C VAL A 155 -2.83 -11.02 17.13
N GLU A 156 -1.99 -11.85 17.75
CA GLU A 156 -1.92 -12.05 19.22
C GLU A 156 -0.62 -11.46 19.80
N ASP A 157 0.26 -10.94 18.96
CA ASP A 157 1.56 -10.41 19.39
C ASP A 157 1.38 -9.16 20.25
N LYS A 158 2.14 -9.08 21.34
CA LYS A 158 2.14 -7.91 22.21
C LYS A 158 2.93 -6.77 21.56
N TRP A 159 2.48 -5.53 21.75
CA TRP A 159 3.15 -4.38 21.19
C TRP A 159 4.63 -4.26 21.59
N GLU A 160 4.96 -4.63 22.83
CA GLU A 160 6.36 -4.61 23.30
C GLU A 160 7.25 -5.59 22.53
N ASP A 161 6.74 -6.79 22.21
CA ASP A 161 7.47 -7.79 21.41
C ASP A 161 7.59 -7.32 19.95
N LEU A 162 6.53 -6.70 19.42
CA LEU A 162 6.52 -6.11 18.08
C LEU A 162 7.52 -4.94 17.95
N LYS A 163 7.73 -4.15 18.99
CA LYS A 163 8.77 -3.11 19.00
C LYS A 163 10.18 -3.71 18.89
N VAL A 164 10.44 -4.83 19.57
CA VAL A 164 11.73 -5.55 19.48
C VAL A 164 11.93 -6.11 18.08
N TYR A 165 10.91 -6.78 17.55
CA TYR A 165 10.87 -7.28 16.17
C TYR A 165 11.17 -6.16 15.17
N ALA A 166 10.42 -5.06 15.24
CA ALA A 166 10.57 -3.94 14.32
C ALA A 166 11.97 -3.33 14.38
N LYS A 167 12.51 -3.05 15.59
CA LYS A 167 13.86 -2.49 15.74
C LYS A 167 14.92 -3.40 15.13
N THR A 168 14.82 -4.71 15.34
CA THR A 168 15.76 -5.69 14.78
C THR A 168 15.83 -5.60 13.26
N ILE A 169 14.68 -5.45 12.61
CA ILE A 169 14.61 -5.38 11.14
C ILE A 169 14.96 -3.96 10.63
N ILE A 170 14.49 -2.91 11.32
CA ILE A 170 14.82 -1.51 10.98
C ILE A 170 16.34 -1.31 11.01
N ASP A 171 17.01 -1.74 12.07
CA ASP A 171 18.46 -1.62 12.21
C ASP A 171 19.21 -2.34 11.07
N GLU A 172 18.66 -3.45 10.58
CA GLU A 172 19.23 -4.16 9.43
C GLU A 172 18.99 -3.41 8.11
N ILE A 173 17.76 -2.95 7.85
CA ILE A 173 17.43 -2.15 6.66
C ILE A 173 18.32 -0.91 6.58
N ARG A 174 18.47 -0.19 7.68
CA ARG A 174 19.19 1.11 7.74
C ARG A 174 20.70 0.99 7.47
N LYS A 175 21.28 -0.20 7.45
CA LYS A 175 22.64 -0.44 6.97
C LYS A 175 22.79 -0.18 5.46
N TYR A 176 21.71 -0.34 4.69
CA TYR A 176 21.71 -0.26 3.23
C TYR A 176 20.80 0.84 2.69
N ASP A 177 19.78 1.20 3.44
CA ASP A 177 18.75 2.17 3.08
C ASP A 177 18.43 3.09 4.28
N PRO A 178 19.08 4.26 4.36
CA PRO A 178 18.86 5.18 5.46
C PRO A 178 17.54 5.94 5.40
N ASP A 179 16.88 6.03 4.22
CA ASP A 179 15.89 7.07 3.95
C ASP A 179 14.47 6.56 3.70
N ASN A 180 14.29 5.41 3.04
CA ASN A 180 12.97 4.95 2.63
C ASN A 180 12.04 4.69 3.82
N ILE A 181 10.75 4.89 3.56
CA ILE A 181 9.69 4.73 4.57
C ILE A 181 9.56 3.26 4.98
N ILE A 182 9.43 3.04 6.27
CA ILE A 182 9.11 1.75 6.87
C ILE A 182 7.70 1.82 7.47
N LEU A 183 6.88 0.82 7.19
CA LEU A 183 5.56 0.61 7.75
C LEU A 183 5.62 -0.53 8.76
N MET A 184 5.02 -0.35 9.93
CA MET A 184 4.98 -1.35 10.99
C MET A 184 3.56 -1.64 11.43
N GLY A 185 3.17 -2.91 11.37
CA GLY A 185 1.88 -3.40 11.84
C GLY A 185 1.69 -3.20 13.34
N CYS A 186 0.46 -3.03 13.77
CA CYS A 186 0.09 -2.95 15.18
C CYS A 186 -0.76 -4.17 15.59
N PRO A 187 -0.92 -4.46 16.90
CA PRO A 187 -1.69 -5.62 17.35
C PRO A 187 -3.12 -5.65 16.84
N HIS A 188 -3.74 -6.85 16.90
CA HIS A 188 -5.14 -7.09 16.66
C HIS A 188 -5.56 -6.69 15.21
N TRP A 189 -4.85 -7.30 14.21
CA TRP A 189 -5.08 -7.02 12.78
C TRP A 189 -5.02 -5.52 12.46
N ASP A 190 -3.99 -4.84 12.96
CA ASP A 190 -3.75 -3.41 12.77
C ASP A 190 -4.88 -2.47 13.26
N GLN A 191 -5.61 -2.89 14.32
CA GLN A 191 -6.70 -2.12 14.90
C GLN A 191 -6.31 -1.38 16.19
N ASP A 192 -5.22 -1.78 16.87
CA ASP A 192 -4.83 -1.20 18.15
C ASP A 192 -3.85 -0.02 18.01
N ILE A 193 -4.12 0.84 17.04
CA ILE A 193 -3.31 2.04 16.75
C ILE A 193 -3.25 3.02 17.92
N ASP A 194 -4.26 3.02 18.78
CA ASP A 194 -4.28 3.82 20.01
C ASP A 194 -3.28 3.31 21.07
N LEU A 195 -2.96 2.03 21.07
CA LEU A 195 -1.88 1.47 21.89
C LEU A 195 -0.52 1.95 21.40
N VAL A 196 -0.30 1.91 20.09
CA VAL A 196 0.92 2.42 19.44
C VAL A 196 1.10 3.92 19.70
N ALA A 197 0.02 4.70 19.63
CA ALA A 197 0.07 6.15 19.88
C ALA A 197 0.54 6.51 21.31
N LYS A 198 0.32 5.61 22.27
CA LYS A 198 0.79 5.80 23.67
C LYS A 198 2.28 5.46 23.86
N SER A 199 2.83 4.60 23.01
CA SER A 199 4.21 4.10 23.14
C SER A 199 4.80 3.74 21.78
N PRO A 200 5.07 4.73 20.89
CA PRO A 200 5.64 4.46 19.57
C PRO A 200 7.07 3.92 19.69
N ILE A 201 7.61 3.40 18.59
CA ILE A 201 9.00 2.95 18.52
C ILE A 201 9.91 4.17 18.59
N GLU A 202 10.79 4.19 19.58
CA GLU A 202 11.72 5.30 19.79
C GLU A 202 13.05 5.11 19.07
N GLY A 203 13.72 6.23 18.75
CA GLY A 203 15.05 6.24 18.16
C GLY A 203 15.12 5.82 16.70
N VAL A 204 13.98 5.88 15.99
CA VAL A 204 13.87 5.54 14.57
C VAL A 204 13.31 6.72 13.76
N SER A 205 13.67 6.80 12.47
CA SER A 205 13.18 7.82 11.56
C SER A 205 12.49 7.20 10.35
N ASN A 206 11.60 7.95 9.72
CA ASN A 206 10.84 7.51 8.54
C ASN A 206 10.09 6.19 8.77
N VAL A 207 9.49 6.04 9.95
CA VAL A 207 8.61 4.92 10.31
C VAL A 207 7.19 5.43 10.45
N MET A 208 6.24 4.71 9.87
CA MET A 208 4.80 4.93 10.01
C MET A 208 4.15 3.65 10.53
N TYR A 209 2.97 3.77 11.11
CA TYR A 209 2.24 2.65 11.71
C TYR A 209 1.00 2.34 10.90
N THR A 210 0.73 1.05 10.68
CA THR A 210 -0.39 0.65 9.85
C THR A 210 -1.69 0.54 10.63
N LEU A 211 -2.78 0.85 9.94
CA LEU A 211 -4.14 0.58 10.36
C LEU A 211 -4.86 -0.11 9.21
N HIS A 212 -5.54 -1.23 9.50
CA HIS A 212 -6.34 -1.95 8.52
C HIS A 212 -7.82 -1.86 8.85
N PHE A 213 -8.66 -1.74 7.82
CA PHE A 213 -10.11 -1.75 8.01
C PHE A 213 -10.86 -2.40 6.86
N TYR A 214 -12.02 -2.96 7.20
CA TYR A 214 -13.05 -3.42 6.29
C TYR A 214 -14.34 -2.69 6.63
N ALA A 215 -14.83 -1.83 5.73
CA ALA A 215 -15.80 -0.78 6.05
C ALA A 215 -17.17 -1.29 6.56
N ALA A 216 -17.61 -2.49 6.15
CA ALA A 216 -18.85 -3.05 6.68
C ALA A 216 -18.72 -3.50 8.13
N THR A 217 -17.51 -3.84 8.60
CA THR A 217 -17.21 -4.29 9.97
C THR A 217 -16.70 -3.15 10.84
N HIS A 218 -15.69 -2.42 10.36
CA HIS A 218 -14.96 -1.42 11.11
C HIS A 218 -15.55 -0.03 10.82
N LYS A 219 -16.19 0.55 11.83
CA LYS A 219 -16.98 1.79 11.70
C LYS A 219 -16.39 2.92 12.55
N ASP A 220 -17.24 3.75 13.15
CA ASP A 220 -16.84 4.96 13.87
C ASP A 220 -15.78 4.70 14.93
N TYR A 221 -15.89 3.61 15.69
CA TYR A 221 -14.94 3.29 16.75
C TYR A 221 -13.48 3.23 16.27
N LEU A 222 -13.24 2.71 15.05
CA LEU A 222 -11.89 2.61 14.51
C LEU A 222 -11.49 3.89 13.76
N ARG A 223 -12.44 4.58 13.13
CA ARG A 223 -12.21 5.94 12.58
C ARG A 223 -11.79 6.92 13.66
N ASP A 224 -12.44 6.87 14.84
CA ASP A 224 -12.11 7.71 15.99
C ASP A 224 -10.70 7.40 16.53
N LYS A 225 -10.30 6.12 16.58
CA LYS A 225 -8.93 5.72 16.92
C LYS A 225 -7.90 6.30 15.93
N LEU A 226 -8.17 6.22 14.62
CA LEU A 226 -7.30 6.81 13.59
C LEU A 226 -7.16 8.31 13.77
N GLU A 227 -8.27 9.05 13.89
CA GLU A 227 -8.22 10.51 14.08
C GLU A 227 -7.48 10.90 15.36
N ALA A 228 -7.72 10.19 16.46
CA ALA A 228 -7.03 10.42 17.72
C ALA A 228 -5.51 10.16 17.61
N ALA A 229 -5.11 9.09 16.94
CA ALA A 229 -3.71 8.76 16.71
C ALA A 229 -2.99 9.82 15.87
N VAL A 230 -3.58 10.23 14.74
CA VAL A 230 -3.02 11.30 13.90
C VAL A 230 -2.94 12.63 14.67
N LYS A 231 -3.99 12.97 15.43
CA LYS A 231 -4.01 14.19 16.26
C LYS A 231 -2.95 14.17 17.37
N SER A 232 -2.59 13.00 17.89
CA SER A 232 -1.50 12.87 18.87
C SER A 232 -0.09 13.02 18.26
N GLY A 233 0.01 13.10 16.93
CA GLY A 233 1.28 13.22 16.20
C GLY A 233 1.80 11.89 15.66
N LEU A 234 1.04 10.78 15.78
CA LEU A 234 1.45 9.49 15.24
C LEU A 234 1.29 9.46 13.71
N PRO A 235 2.33 9.13 12.95
CA PRO A 235 2.23 8.94 11.51
C PRO A 235 1.55 7.60 11.18
N VAL A 236 0.32 7.67 10.64
CA VAL A 236 -0.49 6.49 10.31
C VAL A 236 -0.57 6.31 8.80
N PHE A 237 -0.53 5.06 8.35
CA PHE A 237 -0.73 4.64 6.98
C PHE A 237 -1.78 3.52 6.94
N VAL A 238 -2.80 3.61 6.10
CA VAL A 238 -3.75 2.51 5.87
C VAL A 238 -3.21 1.65 4.72
N SER A 239 -2.40 0.65 5.05
CA SER A 239 -1.74 -0.21 4.03
C SER A 239 -2.65 -1.30 3.49
N GLU A 240 -3.78 -1.57 4.16
CA GLU A 240 -4.83 -2.43 3.67
C GLU A 240 -6.22 -1.93 4.07
N CYS A 241 -7.15 -1.85 3.11
CA CYS A 241 -8.54 -1.55 3.41
C CYS A 241 -9.49 -2.11 2.34
N ALA A 242 -10.75 -2.35 2.74
CA ALA A 242 -11.77 -2.79 1.81
C ALA A 242 -13.18 -2.33 2.20
N GLY A 243 -14.11 -2.42 1.24
CA GLY A 243 -15.48 -1.89 1.35
C GLY A 243 -16.54 -2.90 1.80
N MET A 244 -16.17 -4.11 2.25
CA MET A 244 -17.07 -5.17 2.70
C MET A 244 -16.77 -5.60 4.14
N GLU A 245 -17.21 -6.78 4.54
CA GLU A 245 -16.92 -7.36 5.86
C GLU A 245 -15.45 -7.81 5.99
N ALA A 246 -14.96 -7.89 7.23
CA ALA A 246 -13.58 -8.31 7.54
C ALA A 246 -13.23 -9.74 7.08
N SER A 247 -14.23 -10.56 6.78
CA SER A 247 -14.05 -11.85 6.13
C SER A 247 -13.52 -11.77 4.67
N GLY A 248 -13.48 -10.56 4.10
CA GLY A 248 -13.24 -10.33 2.66
C GLY A 248 -14.48 -10.57 1.81
N ASN A 249 -15.60 -10.95 2.40
CA ASN A 249 -16.84 -11.31 1.74
C ASN A 249 -18.02 -10.45 2.23
N GLY A 250 -19.24 -10.85 1.91
CA GLY A 250 -20.46 -10.11 2.24
C GLY A 250 -20.75 -8.93 1.30
N PRO A 251 -21.83 -8.17 1.54
CA PRO A 251 -22.21 -7.04 0.72
C PRO A 251 -21.24 -5.87 0.83
N LEU A 252 -21.09 -5.13 -0.27
CA LEU A 252 -20.38 -3.85 -0.25
C LEU A 252 -21.16 -2.83 0.62
N ALA A 253 -20.41 -2.03 1.36
CA ALA A 253 -20.90 -0.93 2.19
C ALA A 253 -20.38 0.43 1.67
N PRO A 254 -20.88 0.93 0.52
CA PRO A 254 -20.32 2.12 -0.13
C PRO A 254 -20.37 3.37 0.74
N ASP A 255 -21.42 3.56 1.53
CA ASP A 255 -21.55 4.72 2.41
C ASP A 255 -20.53 4.70 3.55
N GLU A 256 -20.27 3.52 4.16
CA GLU A 256 -19.25 3.38 5.18
C GLU A 256 -17.84 3.51 4.61
N TYR A 257 -17.62 2.98 3.41
CA TYR A 257 -16.34 3.16 2.71
C TYR A 257 -16.09 4.65 2.37
N GLN A 258 -17.12 5.39 1.93
CA GLN A 258 -16.97 6.83 1.68
C GLN A 258 -16.63 7.60 2.96
N LYS A 259 -17.24 7.27 4.11
CA LYS A 259 -16.89 7.87 5.41
C LYS A 259 -15.40 7.63 5.76
N TRP A 260 -14.87 6.43 5.48
CA TRP A 260 -13.46 6.13 5.64
C TRP A 260 -12.59 6.99 4.73
N LEU A 261 -12.94 7.10 3.44
CA LEU A 261 -12.22 7.97 2.51
C LEU A 261 -12.21 9.43 3.00
N ASP A 262 -13.34 9.94 3.46
CA ASP A 262 -13.46 11.32 3.96
C ASP A 262 -12.55 11.56 5.18
N VAL A 263 -12.48 10.62 6.11
CA VAL A 263 -11.61 10.70 7.29
C VAL A 263 -10.12 10.64 6.87
N MET A 264 -9.75 9.72 5.98
CA MET A 264 -8.37 9.59 5.50
C MET A 264 -7.92 10.83 4.73
N GLU A 265 -8.74 11.35 3.83
CA GLU A 265 -8.44 12.55 3.06
C GLU A 265 -8.34 13.81 3.95
N LYS A 266 -9.25 13.99 4.89
CA LYS A 266 -9.24 15.08 5.88
C LYS A 266 -7.92 15.09 6.68
N ASN A 267 -7.47 13.93 7.11
CA ASN A 267 -6.27 13.75 7.92
C ASN A 267 -4.99 13.53 7.10
N LYS A 268 -5.05 13.53 5.77
CA LYS A 268 -3.95 13.26 4.83
C LYS A 268 -3.27 11.92 5.10
N VAL A 269 -4.05 10.89 5.40
CA VAL A 269 -3.60 9.52 5.60
C VAL A 269 -3.59 8.79 4.27
N SER A 270 -2.47 8.18 3.92
CA SER A 270 -2.32 7.35 2.72
C SER A 270 -3.08 6.04 2.85
N TRP A 271 -3.60 5.50 1.73
CA TRP A 271 -4.41 4.29 1.76
C TRP A 271 -4.23 3.37 0.54
N VAL A 272 -4.32 2.06 0.79
CA VAL A 272 -4.19 1.00 -0.21
C VAL A 272 -5.35 0.02 -0.08
N ASN A 273 -6.03 -0.26 -1.20
CA ASN A 273 -7.19 -1.14 -1.21
C ASN A 273 -6.81 -2.60 -1.48
N TRP A 274 -7.40 -3.51 -0.75
CA TRP A 274 -7.32 -4.96 -0.93
C TRP A 274 -8.43 -5.45 -1.88
N SER A 275 -8.24 -6.30 -2.90
CA SER A 275 -7.00 -6.67 -3.55
C SER A 275 -7.22 -6.98 -5.04
N VAL A 276 -6.15 -6.83 -5.82
CA VAL A 276 -6.10 -7.32 -7.20
C VAL A 276 -5.93 -8.83 -7.18
N SER A 277 -7.05 -9.51 -7.14
CA SER A 277 -7.22 -10.97 -7.10
C SER A 277 -8.48 -11.33 -7.89
N ASP A 278 -8.72 -12.61 -8.13
CA ASP A 278 -9.83 -13.10 -8.92
C ASP A 278 -10.59 -14.27 -8.27
N LYS A 279 -10.51 -14.39 -6.96
CA LYS A 279 -11.28 -15.33 -6.18
C LYS A 279 -12.78 -15.00 -6.22
N ASP A 280 -13.61 -15.98 -6.02
CA ASP A 280 -15.06 -15.78 -5.86
C ASP A 280 -15.38 -15.27 -4.44
N GLU A 281 -14.98 -14.05 -4.18
CA GLU A 281 -15.26 -13.29 -2.95
C GLU A 281 -15.40 -11.80 -3.27
N THR A 282 -16.00 -11.03 -2.37
CA THR A 282 -16.32 -9.62 -2.64
C THR A 282 -15.09 -8.74 -2.76
N CYS A 283 -14.04 -8.98 -1.94
CA CYS A 283 -12.82 -8.16 -1.96
C CYS A 283 -11.94 -8.37 -3.20
N SER A 284 -12.17 -9.42 -3.99
CA SER A 284 -11.48 -9.60 -5.27
C SER A 284 -11.94 -8.59 -6.30
N MET A 285 -10.99 -7.87 -6.90
CA MET A 285 -11.30 -6.78 -7.84
C MET A 285 -11.50 -7.22 -9.29
N ILE A 286 -11.02 -8.41 -9.66
CA ILE A 286 -10.94 -8.87 -11.05
C ILE A 286 -11.77 -10.13 -11.23
N LEU A 287 -12.41 -10.27 -12.41
CA LEU A 287 -13.08 -11.51 -12.77
C LEU A 287 -12.09 -12.60 -13.19
N PRO A 288 -12.35 -13.88 -12.88
CA PRO A 288 -11.46 -15.00 -13.23
C PRO A 288 -11.11 -15.10 -14.72
N ARG A 289 -12.01 -14.69 -15.61
CA ARG A 289 -11.79 -14.68 -17.06
C ARG A 289 -10.89 -13.54 -17.57
N ALA A 290 -10.54 -12.58 -16.73
CA ALA A 290 -9.67 -11.47 -17.12
C ALA A 290 -8.25 -11.92 -17.32
N GLU A 291 -7.59 -11.40 -18.39
CA GLU A 291 -6.17 -11.68 -18.60
C GLU A 291 -5.29 -11.04 -17.52
N ALA A 292 -4.27 -11.74 -17.09
CA ALA A 292 -3.31 -11.24 -16.11
C ALA A 292 -2.45 -10.08 -16.64
N LYS A 293 -2.27 -9.98 -17.95
CA LYS A 293 -1.29 -9.11 -18.60
C LYS A 293 -1.81 -7.75 -19.10
N GLY A 294 -3.01 -7.35 -18.75
CA GLY A 294 -3.50 -6.01 -19.14
C GLY A 294 -4.55 -6.02 -20.26
N ASN A 295 -4.91 -4.86 -20.78
CA ASN A 295 -6.06 -4.62 -21.67
C ASN A 295 -7.40 -5.08 -21.08
N ARG A 296 -7.58 -4.86 -19.78
CA ARG A 296 -8.80 -5.23 -19.06
C ARG A 296 -9.85 -4.17 -19.30
N THR A 297 -10.92 -4.56 -19.94
CA THR A 297 -12.08 -3.70 -20.13
C THR A 297 -12.87 -3.61 -18.81
N PRO A 298 -13.66 -2.54 -18.60
CA PRO A 298 -14.42 -2.34 -17.36
C PRO A 298 -15.38 -3.50 -16.99
N ASP A 299 -15.80 -4.31 -17.96
CA ASP A 299 -16.64 -5.49 -17.74
C ASP A 299 -15.89 -6.67 -17.09
N LEU A 300 -14.56 -6.64 -17.09
CA LEU A 300 -13.71 -7.63 -16.42
C LEU A 300 -13.31 -7.22 -14.98
N ILE A 301 -13.79 -6.06 -14.54
CA ILE A 301 -13.55 -5.55 -13.17
C ILE A 301 -14.83 -5.79 -12.35
N LYS A 302 -14.68 -6.43 -11.19
CA LYS A 302 -15.80 -6.68 -10.26
C LYS A 302 -16.31 -5.36 -9.64
N PRO A 303 -17.49 -5.35 -9.02
CA PRO A 303 -18.07 -4.12 -8.43
C PRO A 303 -17.11 -3.40 -7.46
N TRP A 304 -16.44 -4.13 -6.59
CA TRP A 304 -15.42 -3.56 -5.69
C TRP A 304 -14.27 -2.91 -6.47
N GLY A 305 -13.72 -3.61 -7.44
CA GLY A 305 -12.65 -3.06 -8.28
C GLY A 305 -13.05 -1.78 -9.03
N LYS A 306 -14.31 -1.69 -9.50
CA LYS A 306 -14.85 -0.47 -10.13
C LYS A 306 -14.89 0.69 -9.13
N MET A 307 -15.39 0.44 -7.92
CA MET A 307 -15.47 1.44 -6.86
C MET A 307 -14.07 1.96 -6.50
N VAL A 308 -13.08 1.07 -6.33
CA VAL A 308 -11.68 1.45 -6.06
C VAL A 308 -11.08 2.26 -7.21
N ARG A 309 -11.25 1.80 -8.46
CA ARG A 309 -10.75 2.51 -9.64
C ARG A 309 -11.33 3.93 -9.75
N ASP A 310 -12.61 4.08 -9.49
CA ASP A 310 -13.28 5.38 -9.53
C ASP A 310 -12.79 6.29 -8.40
N ALA A 311 -12.59 5.76 -7.18
CA ALA A 311 -12.00 6.50 -6.06
C ALA A 311 -10.56 6.97 -6.38
N LEU A 312 -9.71 6.07 -6.90
CA LEU A 312 -8.33 6.42 -7.27
C LEU A 312 -8.30 7.52 -8.35
N ARG A 313 -9.12 7.43 -9.37
CA ARG A 313 -9.24 8.45 -10.42
C ARG A 313 -9.79 9.78 -9.91
N LYS A 314 -10.64 9.74 -8.89
CA LYS A 314 -11.19 10.95 -8.25
C LYS A 314 -10.12 11.69 -7.45
N TYR A 315 -9.32 10.97 -6.66
CA TYR A 315 -8.40 11.55 -5.69
C TYR A 315 -6.95 11.71 -6.20
N ASN A 316 -6.52 10.94 -7.19
CA ASN A 316 -5.21 11.04 -7.85
C ASN A 316 -5.32 11.75 -9.22
N LYS A 317 -5.69 13.01 -9.18
CA LYS A 317 -5.81 13.85 -10.38
C LYS A 317 -4.49 14.46 -10.83
#